data_beeaa818186b05c5713c975717ed19a9
#
_entry.id   beeaa818186b05c5713c975717ed19a9
#
_cell.length_a   1.000
_cell.length_b   1.000
_cell.length_c   1.000
_cell.angle_alpha   90.00
_cell.angle_beta   90.00
_cell.angle_gamma   90.00
#
_symmetry.space_group_name_H-M   'P 1'
#
loop_
_entity.id
_entity.type
_entity.pdbx_description
1 polymer ?
#
loop_
_entity_poly.entity_id
_entity_poly.type
_entity_poly.pdbx_seq_one_letter_code
_entity_poly.pdbx_strand_id
1 'polypeptide(L)'
;MLLTIYDKAGTKRADVAVNDSSTQSKEVQGENVLSLSFSYYAFLPLDVNDYTDYLGERYWLTERYTPKQVSDGEWEYNLKLYGIESLIKRFLVLETTDGDTNPLFTLTATPREHVAMVVKAINDGMGHITDWKVGTVEGTELITIDYEGMYCDEALKAIAEKAGGKVEWWIEGQTVNVCRCERGDEVTLGYGNGLLSIERDSADNVKFFTRLFPIGSSRNIDAEKYGSSRLLLPSRATYVERNTELGIVEHFEQTAFQEIYPRRTGKVSSVRKETKKGDDGKPFDIYYFTDCLLYTSPSP
;
A
#
# COMPACT_ATOMS: atom_id res chain seq x y z
N MET A 1 -31.11 -8.30 -14.28
CA MET A 1 -29.97 -8.36 -15.23
C MET A 1 -29.56 -9.82 -15.39
N LEU A 2 -29.11 -10.27 -16.60
CA LEU A 2 -28.64 -11.62 -16.84
C LEU A 2 -27.10 -11.63 -16.88
N LEU A 3 -26.48 -12.53 -16.11
CA LEU A 3 -25.05 -12.79 -16.12
C LEU A 3 -24.76 -14.24 -16.43
N THR A 4 -23.65 -14.52 -17.11
CA THR A 4 -23.20 -15.89 -17.39
C THR A 4 -22.06 -16.26 -16.45
N ILE A 5 -22.17 -17.38 -15.77
CA ILE A 5 -21.09 -17.95 -14.94
C ILE A 5 -20.37 -19.01 -15.76
N TYR A 6 -19.05 -18.95 -15.78
CA TYR A 6 -18.15 -19.87 -16.46
C TYR A 6 -17.31 -20.65 -15.45
N ASP A 7 -16.91 -21.86 -15.81
CA ASP A 7 -15.89 -22.57 -15.06
C ASP A 7 -14.49 -22.02 -15.37
N LYS A 8 -13.49 -22.47 -14.63
CA LYS A 8 -12.08 -22.08 -14.79
C LYS A 8 -11.49 -22.36 -16.20
N ALA A 9 -12.12 -23.26 -16.98
CA ALA A 9 -11.74 -23.58 -18.35
C ALA A 9 -12.45 -22.71 -19.39
N GLY A 10 -13.37 -21.83 -18.97
CA GLY A 10 -14.18 -21.01 -19.86
C GLY A 10 -15.45 -21.67 -20.36
N THR A 11 -15.82 -22.85 -19.82
CA THR A 11 -17.06 -23.51 -20.19
C THR A 11 -18.22 -22.88 -19.41
N LYS A 12 -19.29 -22.55 -20.08
CA LYS A 12 -20.48 -21.99 -19.47
C LYS A 12 -21.10 -22.97 -18.47
N ARG A 13 -21.31 -22.51 -17.22
CA ARG A 13 -22.05 -23.22 -16.18
C ARG A 13 -23.53 -22.88 -16.21
N ALA A 14 -23.87 -21.62 -16.21
CA ALA A 14 -25.24 -21.14 -16.19
C ALA A 14 -25.38 -19.69 -16.63
N ASP A 15 -26.58 -19.33 -17.11
CA ASP A 15 -27.06 -17.94 -17.13
C ASP A 15 -27.92 -17.72 -15.90
N VAL A 16 -27.60 -16.69 -15.12
CA VAL A 16 -28.29 -16.36 -13.88
C VAL A 16 -28.92 -14.98 -13.94
N ALA A 17 -30.17 -14.88 -13.54
CA ALA A 17 -30.88 -13.61 -13.42
C ALA A 17 -30.61 -13.05 -12.02
N VAL A 18 -29.75 -12.05 -11.94
CA VAL A 18 -29.36 -11.45 -10.64
C VAL A 18 -30.43 -10.51 -10.12
N ASN A 19 -30.63 -10.52 -8.80
CA ASN A 19 -31.59 -9.68 -8.09
C ASN A 19 -31.05 -8.24 -7.93
N ASP A 20 -31.95 -7.31 -7.63
CA ASP A 20 -31.63 -5.89 -7.43
C ASP A 20 -30.74 -5.63 -6.18
N SER A 21 -30.60 -6.63 -5.29
CA SER A 21 -29.69 -6.58 -4.15
C SER A 21 -28.22 -6.86 -4.53
N SER A 22 -27.96 -7.24 -5.79
CA SER A 22 -26.60 -7.46 -6.29
C SER A 22 -25.87 -6.13 -6.45
N THR A 23 -24.62 -6.08 -6.01
CA THR A 23 -23.83 -4.85 -5.98
C THR A 23 -22.41 -5.08 -6.48
N GLN A 24 -21.82 -4.03 -7.07
CA GLN A 24 -20.39 -3.94 -7.30
C GLN A 24 -19.82 -2.89 -6.35
N SER A 25 -18.75 -3.23 -5.63
CA SER A 25 -17.96 -2.31 -4.82
C SER A 25 -16.51 -2.33 -5.31
N LYS A 26 -15.95 -1.15 -5.53
CA LYS A 26 -14.57 -0.99 -5.98
C LYS A 26 -13.88 0.09 -5.16
N GLU A 27 -12.80 -0.27 -4.50
CA GLU A 27 -11.99 0.62 -3.68
C GLU A 27 -10.64 0.89 -4.34
N VAL A 28 -10.16 2.12 -4.23
CA VAL A 28 -8.80 2.47 -4.65
C VAL A 28 -7.80 1.76 -3.76
N GLN A 29 -6.83 1.06 -4.35
CA GLN A 29 -5.83 0.24 -3.64
C GLN A 29 -6.46 -0.84 -2.72
N GLY A 30 -7.71 -1.13 -2.94
CA GLY A 30 -8.52 -2.02 -2.12
C GLY A 30 -9.08 -3.19 -2.90
N GLU A 31 -10.28 -3.58 -2.51
CA GLU A 31 -10.98 -4.71 -3.12
C GLU A 31 -11.92 -4.25 -4.24
N ASN A 32 -12.02 -5.08 -5.26
CA ASN A 32 -13.03 -5.00 -6.30
C ASN A 32 -13.91 -6.23 -6.16
N VAL A 33 -15.13 -6.04 -5.67
CA VAL A 33 -16.03 -7.14 -5.28
C VAL A 33 -17.35 -7.02 -6.03
N LEU A 34 -17.78 -8.11 -6.64
CA LEU A 34 -19.08 -8.27 -7.24
C LEU A 34 -19.90 -9.22 -6.36
N SER A 35 -20.86 -8.68 -5.61
CA SER A 35 -21.81 -9.43 -4.80
C SER A 35 -23.05 -9.76 -5.62
N LEU A 36 -23.30 -11.05 -5.86
CA LEU A 36 -24.42 -11.52 -6.64
C LEU A 36 -25.42 -12.24 -5.75
N SER A 37 -26.69 -11.88 -5.87
CA SER A 37 -27.83 -12.59 -5.27
C SER A 37 -28.78 -13.01 -6.38
N PHE A 38 -29.11 -14.31 -6.44
CA PHE A 38 -30.01 -14.85 -7.43
C PHE A 38 -30.63 -16.17 -6.95
N SER A 39 -31.79 -16.56 -7.55
CA SER A 39 -32.34 -17.89 -7.44
C SER A 39 -32.08 -18.68 -8.72
N TYR A 40 -31.95 -20.00 -8.58
CA TYR A 40 -31.81 -20.93 -9.70
C TYR A 40 -32.62 -22.18 -9.48
N TYR A 41 -33.15 -22.77 -10.55
CA TYR A 41 -34.09 -23.90 -10.51
C TYR A 41 -33.43 -25.24 -10.15
N ALA A 42 -32.10 -25.30 -10.13
CA ALA A 42 -31.34 -26.50 -9.82
C ALA A 42 -30.08 -26.17 -9.02
N PHE A 43 -29.50 -27.17 -8.38
CA PHE A 43 -28.19 -27.02 -7.76
C PHE A 43 -27.12 -26.71 -8.82
N LEU A 44 -26.41 -25.59 -8.68
CA LEU A 44 -25.26 -25.22 -9.51
C LEU A 44 -23.96 -25.64 -8.80
N PRO A 45 -23.22 -26.58 -9.37
CA PRO A 45 -21.95 -27.02 -8.81
C PRO A 45 -20.83 -26.01 -9.17
N LEU A 46 -20.82 -24.86 -8.50
CA LEU A 46 -19.79 -23.86 -8.66
C LEU A 46 -18.53 -24.26 -7.87
N ASP A 47 -17.37 -23.87 -8.37
CA ASP A 47 -16.09 -24.17 -7.75
C ASP A 47 -15.20 -22.91 -7.66
N VAL A 48 -14.18 -22.98 -6.84
CA VAL A 48 -13.16 -21.92 -6.75
C VAL A 48 -12.51 -21.75 -8.12
N ASN A 49 -12.34 -20.48 -8.52
CA ASN A 49 -11.92 -20.00 -9.83
C ASN A 49 -12.97 -20.07 -10.94
N ASP A 50 -14.22 -20.47 -10.66
CA ASP A 50 -15.32 -20.13 -11.56
C ASP A 50 -15.47 -18.60 -11.62
N TYR A 51 -15.93 -18.05 -12.73
CA TYR A 51 -15.92 -16.62 -12.95
C TYR A 51 -17.14 -16.11 -13.72
N THR A 52 -17.34 -14.81 -13.64
CA THR A 52 -18.27 -14.07 -14.52
C THR A 52 -17.59 -12.80 -15.04
N ASP A 53 -17.99 -12.35 -16.22
CA ASP A 53 -17.54 -11.08 -16.77
C ASP A 53 -18.66 -10.03 -16.57
N TYR A 54 -18.29 -8.86 -16.01
CA TYR A 54 -19.20 -7.75 -15.77
C TYR A 54 -18.52 -6.41 -16.05
N LEU A 55 -19.18 -5.56 -16.87
CA LEU A 55 -18.67 -4.24 -17.29
C LEU A 55 -17.23 -4.28 -17.86
N GLY A 56 -16.88 -5.35 -18.58
CA GLY A 56 -15.56 -5.51 -19.19
C GLY A 56 -14.47 -6.01 -18.24
N GLU A 57 -14.82 -6.28 -16.99
CA GLU A 57 -13.93 -6.85 -15.99
C GLU A 57 -14.35 -8.28 -15.64
N ARG A 58 -13.37 -9.09 -15.24
CA ARG A 58 -13.61 -10.48 -14.80
C ARG A 58 -13.57 -10.56 -13.29
N TYR A 59 -14.50 -11.32 -12.73
CA TYR A 59 -14.67 -11.57 -11.30
C TYR A 59 -14.67 -13.07 -11.03
N TRP A 60 -13.82 -13.50 -10.11
CA TRP A 60 -13.62 -14.92 -9.76
C TRP A 60 -14.24 -15.26 -8.42
N LEU A 61 -14.80 -16.45 -8.33
CA LEU A 61 -15.18 -17.06 -7.06
C LEU A 61 -13.91 -17.56 -6.36
N THR A 62 -13.50 -16.91 -5.28
CA THR A 62 -12.26 -17.22 -4.57
C THR A 62 -12.45 -18.08 -3.33
N GLU A 63 -13.70 -18.19 -2.88
CA GLU A 63 -14.09 -18.90 -1.67
C GLU A 63 -15.19 -19.93 -1.96
N ARG A 64 -15.36 -20.86 -1.04
CA ARG A 64 -16.50 -21.78 -1.11
C ARG A 64 -17.78 -21.02 -0.80
N TYR A 65 -18.84 -21.35 -1.52
CA TYR A 65 -20.15 -20.78 -1.34
C TYR A 65 -21.09 -21.77 -0.63
N THR A 66 -22.14 -21.26 -0.02
CA THR A 66 -23.16 -22.07 0.67
C THR A 66 -24.54 -21.73 0.09
N PRO A 67 -25.01 -22.48 -0.92
CA PRO A 67 -26.33 -22.25 -1.48
C PRO A 67 -27.41 -22.75 -0.50
N LYS A 68 -28.55 -22.09 -0.51
CA LYS A 68 -29.70 -22.48 0.30
C LYS A 68 -30.80 -23.06 -0.57
N GLN A 69 -31.21 -24.31 -0.34
CA GLN A 69 -32.37 -24.86 -0.96
C GLN A 69 -33.64 -24.32 -0.29
N VAL A 70 -34.49 -23.69 -1.06
CA VAL A 70 -35.73 -23.06 -0.57
C VAL A 70 -36.94 -23.95 -0.85
N SER A 71 -36.91 -24.69 -1.96
CA SER A 71 -37.90 -25.68 -2.36
C SER A 71 -37.27 -26.77 -3.22
N ASP A 72 -38.04 -27.78 -3.62
CA ASP A 72 -37.55 -28.89 -4.47
C ASP A 72 -36.98 -28.43 -5.83
N GLY A 73 -37.39 -27.29 -6.31
CA GLY A 73 -36.92 -26.71 -7.58
C GLY A 73 -36.32 -25.31 -7.47
N GLU A 74 -35.91 -24.89 -6.29
CA GLU A 74 -35.37 -23.54 -6.11
C GLU A 74 -34.23 -23.50 -5.12
N TRP A 75 -33.13 -22.88 -5.56
CA TRP A 75 -31.90 -22.65 -4.80
C TRP A 75 -31.57 -21.19 -4.80
N GLU A 76 -31.29 -20.61 -3.63
CA GLU A 76 -30.80 -19.25 -3.45
C GLU A 76 -29.26 -19.22 -3.35
N TYR A 77 -28.68 -18.29 -4.06
CA TYR A 77 -27.23 -18.06 -4.11
C TYR A 77 -26.91 -16.62 -3.70
N ASN A 78 -25.97 -16.49 -2.77
CA ASN A 78 -25.33 -15.21 -2.42
C ASN A 78 -23.83 -15.41 -2.58
N LEU A 79 -23.30 -14.92 -3.70
CA LEU A 79 -21.90 -15.11 -4.08
C LEU A 79 -21.14 -13.81 -3.92
N LYS A 80 -19.90 -13.91 -3.48
CA LYS A 80 -18.91 -12.82 -3.61
C LYS A 80 -17.86 -13.26 -4.61
N LEU A 81 -17.76 -12.53 -5.70
CA LEU A 81 -16.73 -12.70 -6.70
C LEU A 81 -15.80 -11.50 -6.66
N TYR A 82 -14.53 -11.73 -6.88
CA TYR A 82 -13.48 -10.74 -6.69
C TYR A 82 -12.77 -10.44 -7.99
N GLY A 83 -12.42 -9.18 -8.20
CA GLY A 83 -11.67 -8.70 -9.35
C GLY A 83 -10.22 -9.18 -9.38
N ILE A 84 -9.49 -8.73 -10.38
CA ILE A 84 -8.11 -9.15 -10.65
C ILE A 84 -7.15 -8.83 -9.48
N GLU A 85 -7.46 -7.80 -8.70
CA GLU A 85 -6.69 -7.37 -7.53
C GLU A 85 -6.63 -8.47 -6.45
N SER A 86 -7.64 -9.32 -6.38
CA SER A 86 -7.67 -10.44 -5.44
C SER A 86 -6.70 -11.57 -5.79
N LEU A 87 -6.33 -11.70 -7.06
CA LEU A 87 -5.42 -12.75 -7.49
C LEU A 87 -4.00 -12.54 -6.95
N ILE A 88 -3.57 -11.29 -6.87
CA ILE A 88 -2.23 -10.96 -6.39
C ILE A 88 -2.07 -11.13 -4.87
N LYS A 89 -3.17 -11.10 -4.11
CA LYS A 89 -3.19 -11.35 -2.65
C LYS A 89 -2.82 -12.79 -2.28
N ARG A 90 -2.62 -13.66 -3.24
CA ARG A 90 -2.29 -15.08 -3.02
C ARG A 90 -0.79 -15.37 -3.00
N PHE A 91 0.03 -14.42 -3.43
CA PHE A 91 1.45 -14.62 -3.65
C PHE A 91 2.28 -13.78 -2.70
N LEU A 92 3.24 -14.42 -2.05
CA LEU A 92 4.24 -13.76 -1.21
C LEU A 92 5.34 -13.16 -2.08
N VAL A 93 5.85 -12.02 -1.68
CA VAL A 93 7.09 -11.47 -2.23
C VAL A 93 8.26 -12.19 -1.59
N LEU A 94 9.11 -12.82 -2.40
CA LEU A 94 10.21 -13.65 -1.97
C LEU A 94 11.54 -13.14 -2.53
N GLU A 95 12.55 -13.05 -1.67
CA GLU A 95 13.93 -12.96 -2.12
C GLU A 95 14.42 -14.35 -2.56
N THR A 96 15.10 -14.40 -3.70
CA THR A 96 15.69 -15.64 -4.19
C THR A 96 17.20 -15.45 -4.33
N THR A 97 17.97 -16.18 -3.55
CA THR A 97 19.45 -16.15 -3.59
C THR A 97 19.95 -17.59 -3.63
N ASP A 98 20.77 -17.91 -4.63
CA ASP A 98 21.39 -19.24 -4.80
C ASP A 98 20.41 -20.42 -4.79
N GLY A 99 19.16 -20.18 -5.20
CA GLY A 99 18.09 -21.19 -5.25
C GLY A 99 17.28 -21.31 -3.97
N ASP A 100 17.67 -20.65 -2.89
CA ASP A 100 16.88 -20.55 -1.67
C ASP A 100 15.92 -19.35 -1.75
N THR A 101 14.72 -19.54 -1.22
CA THR A 101 13.67 -18.51 -1.16
C THR A 101 13.46 -18.08 0.29
N ASN A 102 13.47 -16.75 0.52
CA ASN A 102 13.29 -16.17 1.84
C ASN A 102 12.15 -15.15 1.82
N PRO A 103 11.10 -15.31 2.64
CA PRO A 103 10.04 -14.32 2.79
C PRO A 103 10.38 -13.20 3.78
N LEU A 104 11.51 -13.30 4.51
CA LEU A 104 11.92 -12.35 5.55
C LEU A 104 13.23 -11.68 5.14
N PHE A 105 13.14 -10.52 4.51
CA PHE A 105 14.31 -9.77 4.03
C PHE A 105 14.04 -8.27 3.98
N THR A 106 15.11 -7.49 3.96
CA THR A 106 15.06 -6.04 3.79
C THR A 106 15.69 -5.68 2.45
N LEU A 107 15.00 -4.90 1.64
CA LEU A 107 15.51 -4.41 0.37
C LEU A 107 15.52 -2.89 0.33
N THR A 108 16.66 -2.31 -0.09
CA THR A 108 16.79 -0.89 -0.43
C THR A 108 17.02 -0.78 -1.94
N ALA A 109 16.00 -0.30 -2.64
CA ALA A 109 15.98 -0.21 -4.10
C ALA A 109 15.08 0.94 -4.57
N THR A 110 15.02 1.19 -5.86
CA THR A 110 14.06 2.14 -6.43
C THR A 110 12.63 1.56 -6.39
N PRO A 111 11.57 2.40 -6.37
CA PRO A 111 10.19 1.92 -6.44
C PRO A 111 9.96 0.96 -7.61
N ARG A 112 10.58 1.23 -8.76
CA ARG A 112 10.44 0.37 -9.94
C ARG A 112 11.04 -1.04 -9.74
N GLU A 113 12.17 -1.14 -9.06
CA GLU A 113 12.79 -2.44 -8.75
C GLU A 113 11.94 -3.23 -7.75
N HIS A 114 11.36 -2.57 -6.74
CA HIS A 114 10.41 -3.19 -5.83
C HIS A 114 9.17 -3.71 -6.57
N VAL A 115 8.57 -2.91 -7.47
CA VAL A 115 7.42 -3.34 -8.30
C VAL A 115 7.81 -4.49 -9.22
N ALA A 116 9.02 -4.50 -9.77
CA ALA A 116 9.50 -5.61 -10.60
C ALA A 116 9.60 -6.93 -9.79
N MET A 117 9.99 -6.86 -8.53
CA MET A 117 10.00 -8.02 -7.64
C MET A 117 8.58 -8.53 -7.37
N VAL A 118 7.61 -7.64 -7.13
CA VAL A 118 6.20 -8.01 -6.98
C VAL A 118 5.67 -8.68 -8.24
N VAL A 119 5.93 -8.10 -9.42
CA VAL A 119 5.50 -8.66 -10.71
C VAL A 119 6.14 -10.03 -10.95
N LYS A 120 7.41 -10.21 -10.57
CA LYS A 120 8.07 -11.52 -10.62
C LYS A 120 7.37 -12.54 -9.72
N ALA A 121 7.04 -12.17 -8.48
CA ALA A 121 6.34 -13.05 -7.55
C ALA A 121 4.96 -13.48 -8.08
N ILE A 122 4.22 -12.57 -8.73
CA ILE A 122 2.94 -12.87 -9.37
C ILE A 122 3.13 -13.87 -10.53
N ASN A 123 4.10 -13.63 -11.42
CA ASN A 123 4.38 -14.51 -12.55
C ASN A 123 4.83 -15.90 -12.10
N ASP A 124 5.73 -15.98 -11.14
CA ASP A 124 6.20 -17.25 -10.57
C ASP A 124 5.03 -18.01 -9.92
N GLY A 125 4.20 -17.33 -9.14
CA GLY A 125 3.04 -17.91 -8.46
C GLY A 125 1.93 -18.36 -9.41
N MET A 126 1.78 -17.71 -10.56
CA MET A 126 0.86 -18.11 -11.64
C MET A 126 1.47 -19.15 -12.60
N GLY A 127 2.71 -19.61 -12.37
CA GLY A 127 3.38 -20.60 -13.21
C GLY A 127 3.67 -20.13 -14.62
N HIS A 128 3.88 -18.83 -14.81
CA HIS A 128 4.11 -18.17 -16.12
C HIS A 128 3.02 -18.41 -17.17
N ILE A 129 1.78 -18.74 -16.72
CA ILE A 129 0.61 -18.86 -17.62
C ILE A 129 0.18 -17.48 -18.12
N THR A 130 0.49 -16.44 -17.34
CA THR A 130 0.19 -15.05 -17.63
C THR A 130 1.48 -14.22 -17.64
N ASP A 131 1.52 -13.17 -18.45
CA ASP A 131 2.68 -12.29 -18.59
C ASP A 131 2.40 -10.93 -17.95
N TRP A 132 2.46 -10.90 -16.62
CA TRP A 132 2.34 -9.66 -15.87
C TRP A 132 3.53 -8.75 -16.09
N LYS A 133 3.28 -7.46 -16.16
CA LYS A 133 4.26 -6.44 -16.52
C LYS A 133 4.30 -5.29 -15.51
N VAL A 134 5.49 -4.70 -15.39
CA VAL A 134 5.66 -3.42 -14.70
C VAL A 134 5.22 -2.31 -15.64
N GLY A 135 4.24 -1.56 -15.21
CA GLY A 135 3.73 -0.40 -15.92
C GLY A 135 4.46 0.90 -15.60
N THR A 136 3.68 1.95 -15.38
CA THR A 136 4.21 3.24 -14.94
C THR A 136 4.52 3.19 -13.46
N VAL A 137 5.75 3.53 -13.09
CA VAL A 137 6.19 3.64 -11.69
C VAL A 137 6.85 4.99 -11.49
N GLU A 138 6.35 5.80 -10.57
CA GLU A 138 6.93 7.08 -10.15
C GLU A 138 7.95 6.88 -9.03
N GLY A 139 8.90 7.82 -8.96
CA GLY A 139 9.96 7.85 -7.95
C GLY A 139 11.26 7.20 -8.44
N THR A 140 12.37 7.90 -8.18
CA THR A 140 13.74 7.46 -8.49
C THR A 140 14.60 7.36 -7.23
N GLU A 141 14.10 7.87 -6.12
CA GLU A 141 14.77 7.78 -4.81
C GLU A 141 14.76 6.34 -4.32
N LEU A 142 15.85 5.95 -3.64
CA LEU A 142 15.91 4.64 -3.01
C LEU A 142 14.98 4.61 -1.79
N ILE A 143 14.14 3.61 -1.73
CA ILE A 143 13.27 3.32 -0.58
C ILE A 143 13.68 1.99 0.04
N THR A 144 13.52 1.91 1.37
CA THR A 144 13.81 0.68 2.11
C THR A 144 12.50 0.06 2.58
N ILE A 145 12.28 -1.20 2.23
CA ILE A 145 11.11 -1.96 2.66
C ILE A 145 11.60 -3.25 3.37
N ASP A 146 11.04 -3.48 4.54
CA ASP A 146 11.21 -4.71 5.30
C ASP A 146 10.09 -5.66 4.92
N TYR A 147 10.43 -6.70 4.16
CA TYR A 147 9.49 -7.74 3.74
C TYR A 147 9.44 -8.83 4.82
N GLU A 148 8.37 -8.81 5.61
CA GLU A 148 8.12 -9.79 6.68
C GLU A 148 6.96 -10.71 6.30
N GLY A 149 7.14 -11.48 5.22
CA GLY A 149 6.10 -12.35 4.69
C GLY A 149 4.95 -11.57 4.02
N MET A 150 5.27 -10.43 3.40
CA MET A 150 4.29 -9.59 2.72
C MET A 150 3.71 -10.26 1.48
N TYR A 151 2.41 -10.20 1.33
CA TYR A 151 1.73 -10.50 0.08
C TYR A 151 1.91 -9.37 -0.94
N CYS A 152 1.68 -9.69 -2.22
CA CYS A 152 1.95 -8.74 -3.30
C CYS A 152 1.15 -7.43 -3.19
N ASP A 153 -0.09 -7.45 -2.71
CA ASP A 153 -0.91 -6.24 -2.48
C ASP A 153 -0.37 -5.40 -1.31
N GLU A 154 0.04 -6.04 -0.21
CA GLU A 154 0.67 -5.37 0.93
C GLU A 154 1.99 -4.71 0.52
N ALA A 155 2.78 -5.41 -0.29
CA ALA A 155 4.02 -4.88 -0.84
C ALA A 155 3.78 -3.67 -1.74
N LEU A 156 2.78 -3.72 -2.64
CA LEU A 156 2.42 -2.57 -3.48
C LEU A 156 1.96 -1.37 -2.67
N LYS A 157 1.20 -1.60 -1.60
CA LYS A 157 0.80 -0.54 -0.67
C LYS A 157 2.02 0.09 0.02
N ALA A 158 2.92 -0.74 0.55
CA ALA A 158 4.15 -0.26 1.19
C ALA A 158 5.05 0.52 0.21
N ILE A 159 5.15 0.09 -1.05
CA ILE A 159 5.89 0.81 -2.10
C ILE A 159 5.25 2.17 -2.35
N ALA A 160 3.93 2.24 -2.53
CA ALA A 160 3.22 3.50 -2.78
C ALA A 160 3.37 4.49 -1.62
N GLU A 161 3.24 4.03 -0.37
CA GLU A 161 3.43 4.84 0.83
C GLU A 161 4.87 5.39 0.94
N LYS A 162 5.87 4.56 0.64
CA LYS A 162 7.31 4.94 0.71
C LYS A 162 7.76 5.80 -0.46
N ALA A 163 7.17 5.62 -1.65
CA ALA A 163 7.46 6.45 -2.81
C ALA A 163 7.05 7.92 -2.62
N GLY A 164 6.21 8.17 -1.63
CA GLY A 164 5.85 9.51 -1.15
C GLY A 164 4.75 10.19 -1.96
N GLY A 165 4.10 11.16 -1.32
CA GLY A 165 3.13 12.03 -1.96
C GLY A 165 1.79 11.36 -2.22
N LYS A 166 1.26 11.58 -3.42
CA LYS A 166 -0.04 11.10 -3.89
C LYS A 166 0.10 9.90 -4.83
N VAL A 167 1.01 8.99 -4.52
CA VAL A 167 1.26 7.79 -5.33
C VAL A 167 0.31 6.69 -4.88
N GLU A 168 -0.29 6.03 -5.84
CA GLU A 168 -1.24 4.95 -5.66
C GLU A 168 -0.85 3.77 -6.55
N TRP A 169 -1.29 2.56 -6.24
CA TRP A 169 -1.13 1.42 -7.12
C TRP A 169 -2.47 0.97 -7.70
N TRP A 170 -2.44 0.46 -8.91
CA TRP A 170 -3.59 -0.17 -9.55
C TRP A 170 -3.13 -1.14 -10.64
N ILE A 171 -4.06 -1.99 -11.05
CA ILE A 171 -3.84 -2.99 -12.08
C ILE A 171 -4.70 -2.62 -13.30
N GLU A 172 -4.08 -2.65 -14.47
CA GLU A 172 -4.76 -2.48 -15.74
C GLU A 172 -4.45 -3.69 -16.63
N GLY A 173 -5.43 -4.56 -16.81
CA GLY A 173 -5.18 -5.87 -17.41
C GLY A 173 -4.21 -6.71 -16.56
N GLN A 174 -3.01 -6.92 -17.05
CA GLN A 174 -1.92 -7.61 -16.34
C GLN A 174 -0.72 -6.68 -16.11
N THR A 175 -0.98 -5.38 -16.03
CA THR A 175 0.06 -4.37 -15.83
C THR A 175 -0.12 -3.73 -14.46
N VAL A 176 0.93 -3.76 -13.65
CA VAL A 176 0.98 -3.15 -12.32
C VAL A 176 1.54 -1.75 -12.44
N ASN A 177 0.78 -0.75 -12.02
CA ASN A 177 1.17 0.65 -12.01
C ASN A 177 1.30 1.14 -10.55
N VAL A 178 2.29 2.00 -10.30
CA VAL A 178 2.51 2.67 -9.01
C VAL A 178 2.91 4.11 -9.30
N CYS A 179 1.94 4.97 -9.46
CA CYS A 179 2.16 6.40 -9.75
C CYS A 179 0.91 7.20 -9.38
N ARG A 180 0.91 8.50 -9.69
CA ARG A 180 -0.29 9.33 -9.49
C ARG A 180 -1.42 8.88 -10.41
N CYS A 181 -2.61 8.71 -9.81
CA CYS A 181 -3.81 8.26 -10.53
C CYS A 181 -4.59 9.37 -11.21
N GLU A 182 -4.14 10.61 -11.15
CA GLU A 182 -4.81 11.72 -11.81
C GLU A 182 -4.77 11.52 -13.34
N ARG A 183 -5.85 10.97 -13.89
CA ARG A 183 -5.98 10.64 -15.32
C ARG A 183 -7.26 11.20 -15.89
N GLY A 184 -7.20 11.60 -17.15
CA GLY A 184 -8.33 12.10 -17.92
C GLY A 184 -8.62 13.56 -17.71
N ASP A 185 -9.75 14.00 -18.27
CA ASP A 185 -10.22 15.37 -18.17
C ASP A 185 -10.86 15.64 -16.81
N GLU A 186 -10.83 16.88 -16.36
CA GLU A 186 -11.54 17.32 -15.16
C GLU A 186 -13.04 17.06 -15.29
N VAL A 187 -13.60 16.35 -14.32
CA VAL A 187 -15.04 16.12 -14.23
C VAL A 187 -15.65 17.13 -13.26
N THR A 188 -16.45 18.05 -13.78
CA THR A 188 -17.19 18.98 -12.94
C THR A 188 -18.45 18.30 -12.40
N LEU A 189 -18.47 18.07 -11.08
CA LEU A 189 -19.65 17.55 -10.38
C LEU A 189 -20.51 18.69 -9.86
N GLY A 190 -21.82 18.54 -9.96
CA GLY A 190 -22.81 19.49 -9.44
C GLY A 190 -24.15 18.82 -9.22
N TYR A 191 -25.04 19.45 -8.47
CA TYR A 191 -26.40 18.93 -8.30
C TYR A 191 -27.11 18.86 -9.67
N GLY A 192 -27.63 17.65 -9.98
CA GLY A 192 -28.17 17.35 -11.32
C GLY A 192 -27.11 16.96 -12.36
N ASN A 193 -25.82 16.95 -11.98
CA ASN A 193 -24.70 16.53 -12.82
C ASN A 193 -23.77 15.62 -12.03
N GLY A 194 -24.27 14.44 -11.66
CA GLY A 194 -23.51 13.41 -10.98
C GLY A 194 -23.29 13.59 -9.48
N LEU A 195 -23.57 14.76 -8.90
CA LEU A 195 -23.47 14.99 -7.46
C LEU A 195 -24.83 14.73 -6.80
N LEU A 196 -24.91 13.72 -5.94
CA LEU A 196 -26.11 13.43 -5.13
C LEU A 196 -26.12 14.20 -3.83
N SER A 197 -25.00 14.23 -3.13
CA SER A 197 -24.81 14.98 -1.90
C SER A 197 -23.34 15.34 -1.72
N ILE A 198 -23.10 16.40 -0.99
CA ILE A 198 -21.78 16.75 -0.48
C ILE A 198 -21.92 17.05 1.01
N GLU A 199 -21.17 16.37 1.83
CA GLU A 199 -21.11 16.57 3.27
C GLU A 199 -19.69 16.94 3.66
N ARG A 200 -19.56 17.92 4.53
CA ARG A 200 -18.28 18.27 5.11
C ARG A 200 -18.08 17.40 6.34
N ASP A 201 -17.10 16.51 6.26
CA ASP A 201 -16.72 15.70 7.41
C ASP A 201 -16.20 16.57 8.56
N SER A 202 -16.49 16.18 9.80
CA SER A 202 -15.97 16.88 10.96
C SER A 202 -14.46 16.64 11.05
N ALA A 203 -13.70 17.72 11.17
CA ALA A 203 -12.25 17.66 11.30
C ALA A 203 -11.83 17.30 12.75
N ASP A 204 -12.48 16.35 13.39
CA ASP A 204 -12.27 16.00 14.81
C ASP A 204 -10.83 15.59 15.13
N ASN A 205 -10.08 15.17 14.12
CA ASN A 205 -8.66 14.79 14.25
C ASN A 205 -7.67 15.90 13.80
N VAL A 206 -8.15 17.02 13.28
CA VAL A 206 -7.30 18.13 12.86
C VAL A 206 -7.25 19.16 13.97
N LYS A 207 -6.13 19.22 14.70
CA LYS A 207 -5.90 20.29 15.66
C LYS A 207 -5.79 21.62 14.94
N PHE A 208 -6.72 22.52 15.18
CA PHE A 208 -6.63 23.90 14.72
C PHE A 208 -5.61 24.65 15.59
N PHE A 209 -4.63 25.26 14.96
CA PHE A 209 -3.67 26.13 15.63
C PHE A 209 -3.23 27.25 14.71
N THR A 210 -2.86 28.38 15.30
CA THR A 210 -2.38 29.57 14.59
C THR A 210 -0.91 29.87 14.90
N ARG A 211 -0.37 29.25 16.00
CA ARG A 211 1.05 29.31 16.35
C ARG A 211 1.59 27.91 16.61
N LEU A 212 2.62 27.53 15.89
CA LEU A 212 3.27 26.21 15.99
C LEU A 212 4.69 26.35 16.51
N PHE A 213 5.03 25.62 17.57
CA PHE A 213 6.39 25.44 18.08
C PHE A 213 6.98 24.13 17.56
N PRO A 214 7.86 24.15 16.56
CA PRO A 214 8.52 22.94 16.08
C PRO A 214 9.65 22.55 17.02
N ILE A 215 9.62 21.31 17.54
CA ILE A 215 10.66 20.77 18.43
C ILE A 215 11.59 19.88 17.62
N GLY A 216 12.69 20.44 17.17
CA GLY A 216 13.68 19.73 16.36
C GLY A 216 14.46 18.65 17.11
N SER A 217 15.08 17.75 16.35
CA SER A 217 15.96 16.71 16.88
C SER A 217 17.21 17.31 17.53
N SER A 218 17.73 16.65 18.56
CA SER A 218 19.07 16.92 19.13
C SER A 218 20.16 16.02 18.51
N ARG A 219 19.79 15.11 17.59
CA ARG A 219 20.71 14.16 16.99
C ARG A 219 21.69 14.87 16.07
N ASN A 220 22.96 14.52 16.17
CA ASN A 220 24.08 15.06 15.38
C ASN A 220 24.32 16.58 15.52
N ILE A 221 23.85 17.19 16.62
CA ILE A 221 24.05 18.63 16.89
C ILE A 221 25.10 18.81 17.97
N ASP A 222 26.10 19.66 17.66
CA ASP A 222 27.05 20.19 18.63
C ASP A 222 26.45 21.50 19.18
N ALA A 223 25.92 21.44 20.40
CA ALA A 223 25.19 22.57 20.99
C ALA A 223 26.04 23.83 21.15
N GLU A 224 27.34 23.68 21.42
CA GLU A 224 28.26 24.82 21.59
C GLU A 224 28.48 25.54 20.26
N LYS A 225 28.73 24.80 19.19
CA LYS A 225 28.95 25.36 17.85
C LYS A 225 27.67 25.85 17.18
N TYR A 226 26.59 25.11 17.34
CA TYR A 226 25.31 25.44 16.72
C TYR A 226 24.55 26.53 17.48
N GLY A 227 24.82 26.69 18.77
CA GLY A 227 24.14 27.65 19.65
C GLY A 227 22.77 27.21 20.11
N SER A 228 22.44 25.91 19.96
CA SER A 228 21.22 25.30 20.46
C SER A 228 21.44 23.79 20.58
N SER A 229 20.82 23.16 21.59
CA SER A 229 20.84 21.71 21.77
C SER A 229 19.90 20.97 20.81
N ARG A 230 19.08 21.68 20.05
CA ARG A 230 18.12 21.12 19.10
C ARG A 230 18.19 21.84 17.76
N LEU A 231 17.84 21.15 16.70
CA LEU A 231 17.69 21.74 15.37
C LEU A 231 16.63 22.84 15.42
N LEU A 232 16.96 24.01 14.93
CA LEU A 232 16.07 25.16 14.82
C LEU A 232 15.59 25.32 13.38
N LEU A 233 14.50 26.05 13.21
CA LEU A 233 14.07 26.49 11.88
C LEU A 233 15.20 27.31 11.19
N PRO A 234 15.25 27.34 9.86
CA PRO A 234 16.24 28.15 9.12
C PRO A 234 16.26 29.63 9.54
N SER A 235 15.09 30.19 9.86
CA SER A 235 14.92 31.56 10.39
C SER A 235 15.38 31.72 11.83
N ARG A 236 15.74 30.63 12.51
CA ARG A 236 15.98 30.56 13.96
C ARG A 236 14.80 31.04 14.83
N ALA A 237 13.62 31.20 14.26
CA ALA A 237 12.43 31.50 15.00
C ALA A 237 12.02 30.32 15.89
N THR A 238 11.52 30.62 17.08
CA THR A 238 11.03 29.58 18.01
C THR A 238 9.66 29.03 17.65
N TYR A 239 8.92 29.75 16.82
CA TYR A 239 7.60 29.38 16.36
C TYR A 239 7.30 29.92 14.97
N VAL A 240 6.25 29.39 14.34
CA VAL A 240 5.68 29.88 13.09
C VAL A 240 4.22 30.26 13.34
N GLU A 241 3.78 31.39 12.78
CA GLU A 241 2.40 31.86 12.88
C GLU A 241 1.75 31.96 11.52
N ARG A 242 0.44 31.61 11.48
CA ARG A 242 -0.47 31.82 10.32
C ARG A 242 -1.88 32.08 10.81
N ASN A 243 -2.63 32.90 10.09
CA ASN A 243 -4.05 33.19 10.33
C ASN A 243 -4.32 33.66 11.79
N THR A 244 -3.46 34.57 12.29
CA THR A 244 -3.55 35.06 13.67
C THR A 244 -4.69 36.05 13.91
N GLU A 245 -5.38 36.47 12.86
CA GLU A 245 -6.60 37.28 12.91
C GLU A 245 -7.74 36.57 13.66
N LEU A 246 -7.68 35.25 13.74
CA LEU A 246 -8.63 34.41 14.48
C LEU A 246 -8.28 34.23 15.96
N GLY A 247 -7.21 34.89 16.41
CA GLY A 247 -6.63 34.72 17.75
C GLY A 247 -5.44 33.75 17.74
N ILE A 248 -4.75 33.68 18.89
CA ILE A 248 -3.59 32.80 19.05
C ILE A 248 -4.02 31.51 19.70
N VAL A 249 -3.86 30.40 18.95
CA VAL A 249 -4.01 29.03 19.42
C VAL A 249 -2.67 28.34 19.23
N GLU A 250 -2.05 27.96 20.36
CA GLU A 250 -0.69 27.41 20.35
C GLU A 250 -0.69 25.89 20.26
N HIS A 251 0.25 25.36 19.52
CA HIS A 251 0.53 23.94 19.43
C HIS A 251 2.03 23.70 19.32
N PHE A 252 2.52 22.57 19.77
CA PHE A 252 3.87 22.11 19.51
C PHE A 252 3.84 20.79 18.73
N GLU A 253 4.81 20.61 17.85
CA GLU A 253 4.99 19.38 17.09
C GLU A 253 6.44 18.94 17.17
N GLN A 254 6.65 17.70 17.55
CA GLN A 254 7.99 17.13 17.63
C GLN A 254 8.17 15.90 16.74
N THR A 255 7.12 15.11 16.51
CA THR A 255 7.23 13.82 15.82
C THR A 255 7.80 13.96 14.41
N ALA A 256 7.24 14.89 13.62
CA ALA A 256 7.70 15.15 12.26
C ALA A 256 9.12 15.79 12.19
N PHE A 257 9.58 16.41 13.27
CA PHE A 257 10.88 17.11 13.29
C PHE A 257 11.99 16.32 13.98
N GLN A 258 11.68 15.21 14.64
CA GLN A 258 12.68 14.37 15.31
C GLN A 258 13.54 13.58 14.33
N GLU A 259 13.04 13.30 13.15
CA GLU A 259 13.75 12.60 12.09
C GLU A 259 14.58 13.54 11.19
N ILE A 260 14.36 14.84 11.32
CA ILE A 260 15.15 15.86 10.62
C ILE A 260 16.36 16.22 11.47
N TYR A 261 17.54 15.88 11.02
CA TYR A 261 18.79 16.18 11.71
C TYR A 261 19.95 16.26 10.71
N PRO A 262 21.03 17.01 11.04
CA PRO A 262 22.19 17.12 10.16
C PRO A 262 22.82 15.76 9.89
N ARG A 263 23.22 15.52 8.64
CA ARG A 263 23.99 14.33 8.29
C ARG A 263 25.37 14.41 8.95
N ARG A 264 25.84 13.29 9.48
CA ARG A 264 27.17 13.18 10.04
C ARG A 264 28.01 12.33 9.11
N THR A 265 29.15 12.87 8.70
CA THR A 265 30.19 12.14 7.99
C THR A 265 31.38 12.00 8.90
N GLY A 266 31.87 10.80 9.08
CA GLY A 266 33.02 10.53 9.93
C GLY A 266 33.97 9.53 9.28
N LYS A 267 35.20 9.48 9.78
CA LYS A 267 36.17 8.45 9.40
C LYS A 267 36.17 7.38 10.49
N VAL A 268 35.93 6.14 10.12
CA VAL A 268 35.99 5.03 11.06
C VAL A 268 37.44 4.87 11.55
N SER A 269 37.67 5.03 12.85
CA SER A 269 38.98 4.89 13.47
C SER A 269 39.21 3.48 14.02
N SER A 270 38.15 2.78 14.42
CA SER A 270 38.21 1.40 14.83
C SER A 270 36.89 0.67 14.58
N VAL A 271 36.99 -0.62 14.35
CA VAL A 271 35.85 -1.54 14.26
C VAL A 271 36.04 -2.65 15.27
N ARG A 272 35.08 -2.84 16.14
CA ARG A 272 35.05 -3.99 17.07
C ARG A 272 33.87 -4.89 16.69
N LYS A 273 34.16 -6.16 16.48
CA LYS A 273 33.17 -7.20 16.24
C LYS A 273 32.89 -7.93 17.57
N GLU A 274 31.64 -8.15 17.86
CA GLU A 274 31.19 -8.98 18.98
C GLU A 274 30.11 -9.95 18.44
N THR A 275 30.34 -11.26 18.71
CA THR A 275 29.37 -12.29 18.33
C THR A 275 28.48 -12.58 19.53
N LYS A 276 27.16 -12.41 19.37
CA LYS A 276 26.13 -12.74 20.36
C LYS A 276 25.28 -13.90 19.88
N LYS A 277 24.58 -14.55 20.81
CA LYS A 277 23.54 -15.52 20.47
C LYS A 277 22.18 -14.87 20.57
N GLY A 278 21.37 -15.02 19.54
CA GLY A 278 19.97 -14.64 19.55
C GLY A 278 19.12 -15.53 20.46
N ASP A 279 17.88 -15.18 20.67
CA ASP A 279 16.92 -15.97 21.47
C ASP A 279 16.64 -17.34 20.83
N ASP A 280 16.88 -17.48 19.52
CA ASP A 280 16.83 -18.72 18.75
C ASP A 280 18.11 -19.60 18.90
N GLY A 281 19.07 -19.14 19.71
CA GLY A 281 20.34 -19.81 19.95
C GLY A 281 21.38 -19.66 18.83
N LYS A 282 21.06 -19.00 17.72
CA LYS A 282 21.97 -18.78 16.61
C LYS A 282 22.94 -17.63 16.89
N PRO A 283 24.21 -17.73 16.46
CA PRO A 283 25.14 -16.63 16.58
C PRO A 283 24.85 -15.55 15.56
N PHE A 284 24.93 -14.28 15.96
CA PHE A 284 24.94 -13.12 15.09
C PHE A 284 26.04 -12.15 15.50
N ASP A 285 26.54 -11.39 14.53
CA ASP A 285 27.65 -10.47 14.72
C ASP A 285 27.16 -9.04 14.86
N ILE A 286 27.60 -8.35 15.93
CA ILE A 286 27.40 -6.93 16.12
C ILE A 286 28.73 -6.23 15.84
N TYR A 287 28.68 -5.19 14.99
CA TYR A 287 29.83 -4.38 14.67
C TYR A 287 29.68 -3.01 15.33
N TYR A 288 30.66 -2.65 16.17
CA TYR A 288 30.76 -1.34 16.79
C TYR A 288 31.80 -0.52 16.03
N PHE A 289 31.42 0.67 15.62
CA PHE A 289 32.29 1.60 14.93
C PHE A 289 32.65 2.76 15.84
N THR A 290 33.93 3.07 15.95
CA THR A 290 34.40 4.32 16.57
C THR A 290 34.82 5.25 15.44
N ASP A 291 34.22 6.45 15.41
CA ASP A 291 34.57 7.45 14.42
C ASP A 291 35.47 8.55 15.01
N CYS A 292 36.35 9.11 14.18
CA CYS A 292 37.01 10.38 14.47
C CYS A 292 36.03 11.46 14.03
N LEU A 293 35.55 12.24 15.00
CA LEU A 293 34.60 13.33 14.79
C LEU A 293 35.11 14.39 13.82
N LEU A 294 34.67 14.33 12.59
CA LEU A 294 34.69 15.48 11.69
C LEU A 294 33.30 16.11 11.73
N TYR A 295 33.15 17.16 12.53
CA TYR A 295 31.90 17.92 12.55
C TYR A 295 31.80 18.72 11.25
N THR A 296 30.83 18.39 10.42
CA THR A 296 30.36 19.33 9.42
C THR A 296 29.25 20.15 10.05
N SER A 297 29.40 21.48 10.05
CA SER A 297 28.32 22.39 10.39
C SER A 297 27.09 22.04 9.56
N PRO A 298 25.88 22.06 10.13
CA PRO A 298 24.69 21.93 9.32
C PRO A 298 24.71 23.03 8.27
N SER A 299 24.69 22.63 7.00
CA SER A 299 24.49 23.57 5.89
C SER A 299 23.03 24.05 5.99
N PRO A 300 22.79 25.36 5.79
CA PRO A 300 21.49 25.97 5.92
C PRO A 300 20.48 25.38 4.92
#